data_fd3af6f5d44b20685ddf859ac5dc7ddd
#
_entry.id   fd3af6f5d44b20685ddf859ac5dc7ddd
#
_cell.length_a   1.000
_cell.length_b   1.000
_cell.length_c   1.000
_cell.angle_alpha   90.00
_cell.angle_beta   90.00
_cell.angle_gamma   90.00
#
_symmetry.space_group_name_H-M   'P 1'
#
loop_
_entity.id
_entity.type
_entity.pdbx_description
1 polymer ?
#
loop_
_entity_poly.entity_id
_entity_poly.type
_entity_poly.pdbx_seq_one_letter_code
_entity_poly.pdbx_strand_id
1 'polypeptide(L)'
;ETSQMDQLKEALIAGDDIEASLKRFGATISPPDISDKLNEINHLFNARDLNHLVDNLQKAAPQSQFAADCLATIRKASPTSLAITFRQMRHGRELSFHDAMILEYRIVSRILDATDFYEGVRAVIIDKDQTPKWSPARIEEIRSETIDAYFKPLAQELVFTV
;
A
#
# COMPACT_ATOMS: atom_id res chain seq x y z
N GLU A 1 23.91 11.47 14.60
CA GLU A 1 23.55 10.28 13.77
C GLU A 1 24.52 10.07 12.61
N THR A 2 24.84 11.10 11.82
CA THR A 2 25.78 10.99 10.70
C THR A 2 27.18 10.59 11.15
N SER A 3 27.66 11.11 12.29
CA SER A 3 28.98 10.80 12.85
C SER A 3 29.11 9.34 13.32
N GLN A 4 28.05 8.72 13.85
CA GLN A 4 28.07 7.30 14.25
C GLN A 4 28.15 6.37 13.04
N MET A 5 27.47 6.71 11.95
CA MET A 5 27.53 5.96 10.71
C MET A 5 28.93 6.01 10.09
N ASP A 6 29.58 7.16 10.14
CA ASP A 6 30.95 7.30 9.62
C ASP A 6 31.95 6.51 10.48
N GLN A 7 31.84 6.55 11.81
CA GLN A 7 32.61 5.72 12.72
C GLN A 7 32.40 4.21 12.50
N LEU A 8 31.14 3.79 12.24
CA LEU A 8 30.85 2.39 11.89
C LEU A 8 31.56 1.99 10.59
N LYS A 9 31.50 2.85 9.56
CA LYS A 9 32.21 2.59 8.29
C LYS A 9 33.70 2.45 8.49
N GLU A 10 34.30 3.35 9.25
CA GLU A 10 35.76 3.31 9.54
C GLU A 10 36.14 2.04 10.29
N ALA A 11 35.37 1.62 11.29
CA ALA A 11 35.61 0.37 12.02
C ALA A 11 35.52 -0.86 11.10
N LEU A 12 34.52 -0.92 10.22
CA LEU A 12 34.37 -2.01 9.26
C LEU A 12 35.48 -2.04 8.21
N ILE A 13 35.92 -0.85 7.73
CA ILE A 13 37.08 -0.74 6.81
C ILE A 13 38.38 -1.15 7.49
N ALA A 14 38.54 -0.87 8.78
CA ALA A 14 39.69 -1.29 9.57
C ALA A 14 39.73 -2.81 9.85
N GLY A 15 38.65 -3.54 9.52
CA GLY A 15 38.56 -5.01 9.69
C GLY A 15 38.07 -5.42 11.06
N ASP A 16 37.42 -4.53 11.81
CA ASP A 16 36.78 -4.88 13.06
C ASP A 16 35.66 -5.92 12.84
N ASP A 17 35.38 -6.72 13.87
CA ASP A 17 34.32 -7.69 13.84
C ASP A 17 32.97 -7.01 13.56
N ILE A 18 32.21 -7.53 12.59
CA ILE A 18 30.98 -6.93 12.08
C ILE A 18 29.91 -6.87 13.19
N GLU A 19 29.69 -7.97 13.91
CA GLU A 19 28.65 -8.03 14.95
C GLU A 19 28.99 -7.12 16.12
N ALA A 20 30.23 -7.10 16.56
CA ALA A 20 30.72 -6.23 17.61
C ALA A 20 30.59 -4.76 17.22
N SER A 21 30.95 -4.41 15.97
CA SER A 21 30.81 -3.05 15.44
C SER A 21 29.35 -2.61 15.34
N LEU A 22 28.46 -3.44 14.80
CA LEU A 22 27.03 -3.16 14.76
C LEU A 22 26.43 -2.97 16.15
N LYS A 23 26.83 -3.79 17.13
CA LYS A 23 26.39 -3.67 18.52
C LYS A 23 26.92 -2.40 19.19
N ARG A 24 28.16 -2.00 18.89
CA ARG A 24 28.80 -0.80 19.46
C ARG A 24 28.18 0.49 18.94
N PHE A 25 27.85 0.55 17.66
CA PHE A 25 27.32 1.75 17.00
C PHE A 25 25.79 1.68 16.80
N GLY A 26 25.15 0.56 17.14
CA GLY A 26 23.70 0.41 17.09
C GLY A 26 23.03 1.29 18.14
N ALA A 27 21.99 2.00 17.73
CA ALA A 27 21.12 2.73 18.65
C ALA A 27 19.97 1.86 19.13
N THR A 28 19.54 2.05 20.36
CA THR A 28 18.25 1.51 20.81
C THR A 28 17.15 2.26 20.05
N ILE A 29 16.47 1.56 19.15
CA ILE A 29 15.36 2.12 18.39
C ILE A 29 14.11 2.06 19.28
N SER A 30 13.45 3.21 19.48
CA SER A 30 12.11 3.22 20.08
C SER A 30 11.15 2.47 19.17
N PRO A 31 10.15 1.77 19.73
CA PRO A 31 9.10 1.18 18.91
C PRO A 31 8.50 2.24 17.96
N PRO A 32 8.19 1.89 16.71
CA PRO A 32 7.54 2.82 15.79
C PRO A 32 6.18 3.27 16.37
N ASP A 33 5.77 4.50 16.09
CA ASP A 33 4.50 5.09 16.57
C ASP A 33 3.27 4.25 16.22
N ILE A 34 3.37 3.43 15.16
CA ILE A 34 2.30 2.53 14.74
C ILE A 34 2.13 1.31 15.65
N SER A 35 3.15 0.99 16.48
CA SER A 35 3.14 -0.22 17.34
C SER A 35 1.94 -0.25 18.28
N ASP A 36 1.56 0.88 18.84
CA ASP A 36 0.42 0.99 19.77
C ASP A 36 -0.92 0.77 19.07
N LYS A 37 -0.96 0.92 17.74
CA LYS A 37 -2.17 0.78 16.92
C LYS A 37 -2.30 -0.59 16.26
N LEU A 38 -1.30 -1.47 16.37
CA LEU A 38 -1.30 -2.76 15.66
C LEU A 38 -2.53 -3.62 15.96
N ASN A 39 -2.98 -3.65 17.22
CA ASN A 39 -4.17 -4.42 17.61
C ASN A 39 -5.43 -3.84 16.95
N GLU A 40 -5.58 -2.53 16.94
CA GLU A 40 -6.69 -1.84 16.30
C GLU A 40 -6.65 -2.03 14.78
N ILE A 41 -5.49 -1.89 14.15
CA ILE A 41 -5.28 -2.14 12.72
C ILE A 41 -5.70 -3.57 12.38
N ASN A 42 -5.20 -4.56 13.13
CA ASN A 42 -5.54 -5.96 12.88
C ASN A 42 -7.05 -6.22 13.01
N HIS A 43 -7.72 -5.58 13.98
CA HIS A 43 -9.15 -5.73 14.15
C HIS A 43 -9.96 -5.08 13.01
N LEU A 44 -9.63 -3.85 12.63
CA LEU A 44 -10.36 -3.08 11.64
C LEU A 44 -10.14 -3.58 10.21
N PHE A 45 -8.90 -3.95 9.87
CA PHE A 45 -8.50 -4.33 8.52
C PHE A 45 -8.59 -5.84 8.25
N ASN A 46 -8.88 -6.68 9.26
CA ASN A 46 -9.17 -8.09 9.05
C ASN A 46 -10.61 -8.26 8.53
N ALA A 47 -10.84 -7.82 7.31
CA ALA A 47 -12.13 -7.81 6.66
C ALA A 47 -12.18 -8.84 5.51
N ARG A 48 -13.32 -9.49 5.30
CA ARG A 48 -13.51 -10.45 4.21
C ARG A 48 -13.47 -9.81 2.82
N ASP A 49 -13.97 -8.58 2.71
CA ASP A 49 -14.06 -7.77 1.49
C ASP A 49 -13.95 -6.28 1.82
N LEU A 50 -13.86 -5.43 0.78
CA LEU A 50 -13.71 -3.98 0.93
C LEU A 50 -14.93 -3.32 1.61
N ASN A 51 -16.14 -3.78 1.33
CA ASN A 51 -17.35 -3.25 1.98
C ASN A 51 -17.32 -3.52 3.48
N HIS A 52 -16.94 -4.75 3.86
CA HIS A 52 -16.79 -5.12 5.27
C HIS A 52 -15.71 -4.29 5.98
N LEU A 53 -14.60 -3.97 5.29
CA LEU A 53 -13.57 -3.06 5.82
C LEU A 53 -14.15 -1.67 6.08
N VAL A 54 -14.88 -1.12 5.13
CA VAL A 54 -15.53 0.20 5.29
C VAL A 54 -16.55 0.18 6.43
N ASP A 55 -17.35 -0.87 6.55
CA ASP A 55 -18.31 -1.06 7.64
C ASP A 55 -17.61 -1.09 9.02
N ASN A 56 -16.48 -1.81 9.14
CA ASN A 56 -15.71 -1.85 10.36
C ASN A 56 -15.21 -0.46 10.76
N LEU A 57 -14.65 0.28 9.80
CA LEU A 57 -14.18 1.65 10.02
C LEU A 57 -15.33 2.59 10.39
N GLN A 58 -16.49 2.48 9.73
CA GLN A 58 -17.66 3.31 10.05
C GLN A 58 -18.18 3.08 11.47
N LYS A 59 -18.21 1.83 11.91
CA LYS A 59 -18.64 1.48 13.28
C LYS A 59 -17.66 1.96 14.34
N ALA A 60 -16.36 1.94 14.04
CA ALA A 60 -15.32 2.35 14.98
C ALA A 60 -15.08 3.86 15.01
N ALA A 61 -15.33 4.59 13.91
CA ALA A 61 -15.04 6.01 13.75
C ALA A 61 -15.59 6.93 14.88
N PRO A 62 -16.78 6.69 15.47
CA PRO A 62 -17.25 7.53 16.58
C PRO A 62 -16.41 7.45 17.86
N GLN A 63 -15.59 6.39 17.99
CA GLN A 63 -14.81 6.11 19.22
C GLN A 63 -13.31 6.05 18.94
N SER A 64 -12.88 6.07 17.68
CA SER A 64 -11.49 5.99 17.24
C SER A 64 -11.17 7.05 16.19
N GLN A 65 -10.31 7.99 16.56
CA GLN A 65 -9.79 8.98 15.60
C GLN A 65 -9.03 8.30 14.45
N PHE A 66 -8.28 7.23 14.74
CA PHE A 66 -7.59 6.47 13.71
C PHE A 66 -8.56 5.88 12.67
N ALA A 67 -9.66 5.26 13.13
CA ALA A 67 -10.68 4.73 12.22
C ALA A 67 -11.37 5.83 11.42
N ALA A 68 -11.65 6.98 12.04
CA ALA A 68 -12.23 8.14 11.37
C ALA A 68 -11.31 8.70 10.27
N ASP A 69 -10.02 8.82 10.54
CA ASP A 69 -9.02 9.32 9.57
C ASP A 69 -8.84 8.34 8.41
N CYS A 70 -8.78 7.03 8.70
CA CYS A 70 -8.76 5.98 7.68
C CYS A 70 -10.00 6.04 6.78
N LEU A 71 -11.18 6.14 7.37
CA LEU A 71 -12.44 6.23 6.63
C LEU A 71 -12.51 7.48 5.75
N ALA A 72 -12.07 8.63 6.28
CA ALA A 72 -12.02 9.88 5.51
C ALA A 72 -11.06 9.78 4.31
N THR A 73 -9.93 9.10 4.48
CA THR A 73 -8.96 8.87 3.41
C THR A 73 -9.52 7.93 2.34
N ILE A 74 -10.12 6.81 2.76
CA ILE A 74 -10.73 5.82 1.85
C ILE A 74 -11.84 6.47 1.01
N ARG A 75 -12.67 7.31 1.60
CA ARG A 75 -13.78 7.99 0.89
C ARG A 75 -13.33 8.97 -0.20
N LYS A 76 -12.09 9.41 -0.18
CA LYS A 76 -11.51 10.31 -1.21
C LYS A 76 -10.83 9.55 -2.34
N ALA A 77 -10.47 8.30 -2.12
CA ALA A 77 -9.74 7.51 -3.09
C ALA A 77 -10.67 6.93 -4.18
N SER A 78 -10.09 6.59 -5.35
CA SER A 78 -10.82 5.86 -6.40
C SER A 78 -11.35 4.53 -5.86
N PRO A 79 -12.65 4.27 -5.97
CA PRO A 79 -13.23 2.99 -5.56
C PRO A 79 -12.58 1.79 -6.26
N THR A 80 -12.32 1.91 -7.58
CA THR A 80 -11.63 0.87 -8.35
C THR A 80 -10.23 0.61 -7.82
N SER A 81 -9.45 1.66 -7.55
CA SER A 81 -8.10 1.52 -6.99
C SER A 81 -8.12 0.89 -5.61
N LEU A 82 -9.08 1.23 -4.75
CA LEU A 82 -9.25 0.61 -3.43
C LEU A 82 -9.53 -0.89 -3.54
N ALA A 83 -10.41 -1.29 -4.45
CA ALA A 83 -10.75 -2.70 -4.66
C ALA A 83 -9.56 -3.51 -5.20
N ILE A 84 -8.81 -2.94 -6.15
CA ILE A 84 -7.58 -3.53 -6.66
C ILE A 84 -6.56 -3.69 -5.52
N THR A 85 -6.29 -2.62 -4.76
CA THR A 85 -5.34 -2.63 -3.64
C THR A 85 -5.73 -3.66 -2.59
N PHE A 86 -7.00 -3.68 -2.17
CA PHE A 86 -7.47 -4.65 -1.18
C PHE A 86 -7.22 -6.09 -1.62
N ARG A 87 -7.52 -6.40 -2.87
CA ARG A 87 -7.31 -7.74 -3.43
C ARG A 87 -5.83 -8.07 -3.60
N GLN A 88 -5.04 -7.12 -4.09
CA GLN A 88 -3.61 -7.27 -4.32
C GLN A 88 -2.85 -7.53 -3.00
N MET A 89 -3.14 -6.81 -1.94
CA MET A 89 -2.53 -7.01 -0.62
C MET A 89 -2.82 -8.42 -0.07
N ARG A 90 -4.00 -8.97 -0.34
CA ARG A 90 -4.34 -10.32 0.08
C ARG A 90 -3.65 -11.40 -0.74
N HIS A 91 -3.63 -11.25 -2.07
CA HIS A 91 -2.95 -12.16 -2.99
C HIS A 91 -1.43 -12.11 -2.84
N GLY A 92 -0.86 -10.91 -2.73
CA GLY A 92 0.58 -10.69 -2.67
C GLY A 92 1.27 -11.35 -1.48
N ARG A 93 0.51 -11.60 -0.41
CA ARG A 93 1.02 -12.25 0.79
C ARG A 93 1.62 -13.65 0.54
N GLU A 94 1.11 -14.35 -0.48
CA GLU A 94 1.46 -15.74 -0.80
C GLU A 94 2.36 -15.85 -2.05
N LEU A 95 2.65 -14.73 -2.70
CA LEU A 95 3.42 -14.70 -3.94
C LEU A 95 4.92 -14.64 -3.68
N SER A 96 5.69 -15.25 -4.59
CA SER A 96 7.12 -14.96 -4.70
C SER A 96 7.33 -13.52 -5.17
N PHE A 97 8.55 -12.98 -5.00
CA PHE A 97 8.89 -11.65 -5.52
C PHE A 97 8.63 -11.54 -7.03
N HIS A 98 9.03 -12.54 -7.81
CA HIS A 98 8.81 -12.57 -9.26
C HIS A 98 7.32 -12.54 -9.61
N ASP A 99 6.51 -13.37 -8.96
CA ASP A 99 5.07 -13.42 -9.21
C ASP A 99 4.37 -12.12 -8.78
N ALA A 100 4.83 -11.51 -7.69
CA ALA A 100 4.33 -10.20 -7.26
C ALA A 100 4.64 -9.11 -8.30
N MET A 101 5.85 -9.09 -8.88
CA MET A 101 6.22 -8.13 -9.93
C MET A 101 5.43 -8.36 -11.24
N ILE A 102 5.17 -9.64 -11.59
CA ILE A 102 4.29 -9.95 -12.74
C ILE A 102 2.87 -9.44 -12.47
N LEU A 103 2.35 -9.65 -11.27
CA LEU A 103 1.03 -9.16 -10.87
C LEU A 103 0.95 -7.63 -10.92
N GLU A 104 1.96 -6.93 -10.39
CA GLU A 104 2.06 -5.47 -10.48
C GLU A 104 2.04 -4.99 -11.94
N TYR A 105 2.80 -5.65 -12.81
CA TYR A 105 2.84 -5.31 -14.23
C TYR A 105 1.47 -5.47 -14.90
N ARG A 106 0.74 -6.54 -14.58
CA ARG A 106 -0.64 -6.75 -15.07
C ARG A 106 -1.58 -5.63 -14.63
N ILE A 107 -1.49 -5.23 -13.38
CA ILE A 107 -2.33 -4.20 -12.78
C ILE A 107 -2.00 -2.84 -13.39
N VAL A 108 -0.73 -2.43 -13.40
CA VAL A 108 -0.34 -1.11 -13.90
C VAL A 108 -0.64 -0.95 -15.39
N SER A 109 -0.43 -2.01 -16.20
CA SER A 109 -0.76 -1.96 -17.63
C SER A 109 -2.22 -1.62 -17.88
N ARG A 110 -3.14 -2.16 -17.07
CA ARG A 110 -4.58 -1.89 -17.19
C ARG A 110 -5.02 -0.58 -16.54
N ILE A 111 -4.32 -0.14 -15.49
CA ILE A 111 -4.56 1.17 -14.88
C ILE A 111 -4.25 2.29 -15.88
N LEU A 112 -3.20 2.15 -16.69
CA LEU A 112 -2.84 3.12 -17.72
C LEU A 112 -3.88 3.23 -18.85
N ASP A 113 -4.71 2.21 -19.05
CA ASP A 113 -5.82 2.24 -19.99
C ASP A 113 -7.14 2.72 -19.35
N ALA A 114 -7.17 2.90 -18.02
CA ALA A 114 -8.36 3.25 -17.26
C ALA A 114 -8.48 4.77 -17.02
N THR A 115 -9.71 5.24 -16.88
CA THR A 115 -10.03 6.68 -16.74
C THR A 115 -9.59 7.27 -15.40
N ASP A 116 -9.68 6.51 -14.32
CA ASP A 116 -9.42 7.00 -12.96
C ASP A 116 -7.98 7.45 -12.76
N PHE A 117 -7.01 6.83 -13.44
CA PHE A 117 -5.62 7.28 -13.37
C PHE A 117 -5.47 8.72 -13.89
N TYR A 118 -6.02 8.98 -15.06
CA TYR A 118 -5.95 10.31 -15.69
C TYR A 118 -6.77 11.36 -14.92
N GLU A 119 -7.90 10.96 -14.37
CA GLU A 119 -8.71 11.83 -13.52
C GLU A 119 -7.97 12.21 -12.23
N GLY A 120 -7.27 11.25 -11.61
CA GLY A 120 -6.43 11.53 -10.47
C GLY A 120 -5.29 12.51 -10.80
N VAL A 121 -4.61 12.30 -11.93
CA VAL A 121 -3.58 13.23 -12.45
C VAL A 121 -4.17 14.61 -12.70
N ARG A 122 -5.33 14.71 -13.35
CA ARG A 122 -6.02 15.99 -13.58
C ARG A 122 -6.27 16.71 -12.25
N ALA A 123 -6.94 16.04 -11.32
CA ALA A 123 -7.39 16.67 -10.08
C ALA A 123 -6.25 17.10 -9.15
N VAL A 124 -5.13 16.35 -9.12
CA VAL A 124 -4.03 16.59 -8.18
C VAL A 124 -2.90 17.41 -8.78
N ILE A 125 -2.57 17.18 -10.07
CA ILE A 125 -1.37 17.74 -10.69
C ILE A 125 -1.70 18.87 -11.66
N ILE A 126 -2.71 18.70 -12.52
CA ILE A 126 -3.03 19.63 -13.60
C ILE A 126 -3.90 20.77 -13.07
N ASP A 127 -5.13 20.47 -12.68
CA ASP A 127 -6.12 21.47 -12.23
C ASP A 127 -5.93 21.83 -10.76
N LYS A 128 -5.36 20.91 -9.96
CA LYS A 128 -5.10 21.07 -8.51
C LYS A 128 -6.34 21.37 -7.69
N ASP A 129 -7.51 21.01 -8.20
CA ASP A 129 -8.81 21.24 -7.54
C ASP A 129 -9.08 20.23 -6.41
N GLN A 130 -8.30 19.14 -6.33
CA GLN A 130 -8.42 18.06 -5.32
C GLN A 130 -9.81 17.42 -5.28
N THR A 131 -10.55 17.51 -6.39
CA THR A 131 -11.92 17.00 -6.51
C THR A 131 -12.06 16.02 -7.68
N PRO A 132 -11.42 14.84 -7.59
CA PRO A 132 -11.51 13.82 -8.64
C PRO A 132 -12.94 13.27 -8.77
N LYS A 133 -13.35 13.03 -10.01
CA LYS A 133 -14.63 12.42 -10.37
C LYS A 133 -14.41 10.97 -10.76
N TRP A 134 -14.39 10.08 -9.77
CA TRP A 134 -14.15 8.67 -9.96
C TRP A 134 -15.27 7.96 -10.72
N SER A 135 -14.94 6.93 -11.48
CA SER A 135 -15.92 6.09 -12.19
C SER A 135 -15.56 4.61 -12.05
N PRO A 136 -16.33 3.84 -11.26
CA PRO A 136 -17.54 4.21 -10.52
C PRO A 136 -17.28 5.17 -9.37
N ALA A 137 -18.31 5.93 -8.96
CA ALA A 137 -18.17 6.94 -7.90
C ALA A 137 -18.18 6.32 -6.49
N ARG A 138 -18.70 5.11 -6.34
CA ARG A 138 -18.90 4.44 -5.04
C ARG A 138 -18.43 2.99 -5.07
N ILE A 139 -17.98 2.50 -3.92
CA ILE A 139 -17.47 1.14 -3.75
C ILE A 139 -18.54 0.09 -4.09
N GLU A 140 -19.79 0.35 -3.73
CA GLU A 140 -20.91 -0.55 -3.96
C GLU A 140 -21.27 -0.74 -5.45
N GLU A 141 -20.79 0.16 -6.31
CA GLU A 141 -21.00 0.10 -7.76
C GLU A 141 -19.96 -0.75 -8.48
N ILE A 142 -18.92 -1.19 -7.77
CA ILE A 142 -17.82 -1.98 -8.34
C ILE A 142 -18.34 -3.39 -8.64
N ARG A 143 -18.12 -3.83 -9.87
CA ARG A 143 -18.38 -5.20 -10.31
C ARG A 143 -17.14 -6.06 -10.08
N SER A 144 -17.34 -7.23 -9.51
CA SER A 144 -16.25 -8.19 -9.23
C SER A 144 -15.47 -8.55 -10.50
N GLU A 145 -16.17 -8.74 -11.63
CA GLU A 145 -15.60 -9.08 -12.93
C GLU A 145 -14.66 -7.99 -13.46
N THR A 146 -14.96 -6.72 -13.17
CA THR A 146 -14.10 -5.59 -13.52
C THR A 146 -12.78 -5.67 -12.78
N ILE A 147 -12.83 -5.97 -11.49
CA ILE A 147 -11.60 -6.13 -10.68
C ILE A 147 -10.84 -7.39 -11.10
N ASP A 148 -11.54 -8.50 -11.38
CA ASP A 148 -10.93 -9.74 -11.84
C ASP A 148 -10.08 -9.53 -13.11
N ALA A 149 -10.54 -8.64 -13.99
CA ALA A 149 -9.82 -8.34 -15.22
C ALA A 149 -8.40 -7.81 -14.98
N TYR A 150 -8.17 -7.01 -13.92
CA TYR A 150 -6.85 -6.46 -13.60
C TYR A 150 -5.82 -7.53 -13.23
N PHE A 151 -6.27 -8.69 -12.76
CA PHE A 151 -5.41 -9.79 -12.30
C PHE A 151 -5.16 -10.87 -13.36
N LYS A 152 -5.88 -10.83 -14.49
CA LYS A 152 -5.72 -11.80 -15.58
C LYS A 152 -4.37 -11.63 -16.28
N PRO A 153 -3.79 -12.70 -16.83
CA PRO A 153 -2.60 -12.62 -17.68
C PRO A 153 -2.76 -11.60 -18.82
N LEU A 154 -1.64 -11.00 -19.23
CA LEU A 154 -1.53 -10.14 -20.40
C LEU A 154 -1.10 -10.98 -21.61
N ALA A 155 -1.32 -10.44 -22.82
CA ALA A 155 -0.77 -11.05 -24.04
C ALA A 155 0.77 -11.06 -24.04
N GLN A 156 1.38 -10.06 -23.38
CA GLN A 156 2.82 -9.98 -23.14
C GLN A 156 3.03 -9.80 -21.63
N GLU A 157 3.51 -10.82 -20.98
CA GLU A 157 3.85 -10.80 -19.56
C GLU A 157 5.24 -10.20 -19.32
N LEU A 158 5.47 -9.72 -18.11
CA LEU A 158 6.80 -9.34 -17.65
C LEU A 158 7.71 -10.56 -17.64
N VAL A 159 8.85 -10.47 -18.31
CA VAL A 159 9.88 -11.51 -18.33
C VAL A 159 11.13 -10.98 -17.66
N PHE A 160 11.67 -11.73 -16.72
CA PHE A 160 12.96 -11.44 -16.10
C PHE A 160 14.06 -12.12 -16.90
N THR A 161 15.00 -11.34 -17.40
CA THR A 161 16.27 -11.86 -17.94
C THR A 161 17.23 -12.06 -16.75
N VAL A 162 17.62 -13.30 -16.53
CA VAL A 162 18.66 -13.68 -15.54
C VAL A 162 20.02 -13.38 -16.11
#